data_800bfbbabb0c3249c0d7eb60705e83de
#
_entry.id   800bfbbabb0c3249c0d7eb60705e83de
#
_cell.length_a   1.000
_cell.length_b   1.000
_cell.length_c   1.000
_cell.angle_alpha   90.00
_cell.angle_beta   90.00
_cell.angle_gamma   90.00
#
_symmetry.space_group_name_H-M   'P 1'
#
loop_
_entity.id
_entity.type
_entity.pdbx_description
1 polymer ?
#
loop_
_entity_poly.entity_id
_entity_poly.type
_entity_poly.pdbx_seq_one_letter_code
_entity_poly.pdbx_strand_id
1 'polypeptide(L)'
;AREPINHGANPHPGFRRDGALTAMSNAICAIQPGYGNPAPIQLELDPGMAATPEAIGKLTAYIRTICDLGATLLNINIINADDILKANENPALYPDLVVRVTGFTAYFCLLTPEFRKLVVDRILTAS
;
A
#
# COMPACT_ATOMS: atom_id res chain seq x y z
N ALA A 1 3.70 -3.22 -25.75
CA ALA A 1 3.10 -3.13 -24.42
C ALA A 1 3.45 -1.77 -23.81
N ARG A 2 2.52 -1.12 -23.12
CA ARG A 2 2.80 0.12 -22.39
C ARG A 2 3.46 -0.24 -21.08
N GLU A 3 4.48 0.52 -20.68
CA GLU A 3 5.05 0.37 -19.35
C GLU A 3 4.03 0.74 -18.28
N PRO A 4 3.98 -0.01 -17.17
CA PRO A 4 3.09 0.33 -16.05
C PRO A 4 3.47 1.68 -15.44
N ILE A 5 2.47 2.45 -15.02
CA ILE A 5 2.66 3.74 -14.34
C ILE A 5 2.41 3.56 -12.86
N ASN A 6 3.29 4.11 -12.03
CA ASN A 6 3.17 4.06 -10.58
C ASN A 6 2.10 5.00 -10.05
N HIS A 7 1.58 4.66 -8.87
CA HIS A 7 0.82 5.58 -8.03
C HIS A 7 1.74 6.17 -6.95
N GLY A 8 2.01 7.46 -7.05
CA GLY A 8 2.93 8.11 -6.11
C GLY A 8 4.33 7.51 -6.19
N ALA A 9 4.92 7.21 -5.04
CA ALA A 9 6.24 6.60 -4.93
C ALA A 9 6.21 5.07 -4.84
N ASN A 10 5.06 4.43 -5.00
CA ASN A 10 4.97 2.97 -4.97
C ASN A 10 5.67 2.35 -6.20
N PRO A 11 6.33 1.19 -6.03
CA PRO A 11 6.89 0.46 -7.15
C PRO A 11 5.79 -0.01 -8.11
N HIS A 12 6.10 -0.02 -9.40
CA HIS A 12 5.16 -0.57 -10.40
C HIS A 12 5.08 -2.10 -10.30
N PRO A 13 4.00 -2.72 -10.76
CA PRO A 13 3.88 -4.18 -10.80
C PRO A 13 5.08 -4.83 -11.52
N GLY A 14 5.72 -5.78 -10.86
CA GLY A 14 6.91 -6.47 -11.38
C GLY A 14 8.25 -5.76 -11.12
N PHE A 15 8.25 -4.60 -10.47
CA PHE A 15 9.48 -3.95 -10.02
C PHE A 15 10.08 -4.74 -8.86
N ARG A 16 11.31 -5.24 -9.02
CA ARG A 16 12.10 -5.99 -8.03
C ARG A 16 11.30 -7.05 -7.27
N ARG A 17 11.69 -8.30 -7.40
CA ARG A 17 11.01 -9.46 -6.78
C ARG A 17 11.69 -9.94 -5.49
N ASP A 18 12.48 -9.11 -4.87
CA ASP A 18 13.22 -9.38 -3.62
C ASP A 18 12.42 -9.02 -2.35
N GLY A 19 11.12 -8.88 -2.48
CA GLY A 19 10.17 -8.59 -1.41
C GLY A 19 9.60 -7.17 -1.48
N ALA A 20 8.33 -7.03 -1.06
CA ALA A 20 7.59 -5.77 -1.16
C ALA A 20 8.26 -4.62 -0.40
N LEU A 21 8.75 -4.87 0.83
CA LEU A 21 9.41 -3.85 1.64
C LEU A 21 10.72 -3.37 1.01
N THR A 22 11.51 -4.28 0.43
CA THR A 22 12.75 -3.93 -0.27
C THR A 22 12.47 -3.12 -1.53
N ALA A 23 11.46 -3.51 -2.31
CA ALA A 23 11.03 -2.78 -3.49
C ALA A 23 10.56 -1.36 -3.14
N MET A 24 9.77 -1.20 -2.09
CA MET A 24 9.31 0.11 -1.62
C MET A 24 10.47 0.98 -1.15
N SER A 25 11.40 0.43 -0.35
CA SER A 25 12.59 1.17 0.10
C SER A 25 13.42 1.68 -1.06
N ASN A 26 13.62 0.86 -2.10
CA ASN A 26 14.36 1.28 -3.29
C ASN A 26 13.62 2.35 -4.10
N ALA A 27 12.29 2.26 -4.21
CA ALA A 27 11.48 3.28 -4.87
C ALA A 27 11.56 4.62 -4.14
N ILE A 28 11.51 4.61 -2.81
CA ILE A 28 11.65 5.79 -1.96
C ILE A 28 13.02 6.43 -2.15
N CYS A 29 14.10 5.66 -2.08
CA CYS A 29 15.46 6.14 -2.29
C CYS A 29 15.63 6.86 -3.64
N ALA A 30 14.94 6.38 -4.67
CA ALA A 30 15.05 6.94 -6.00
C ALA A 30 14.31 8.27 -6.17
N ILE A 31 13.22 8.51 -5.42
CA ILE A 31 12.27 9.59 -5.71
C ILE A 31 12.25 10.67 -4.63
N GLN A 32 12.36 10.32 -3.35
CA GLN A 32 12.09 11.26 -2.25
C GLN A 32 13.14 12.33 -2.01
N PRO A 33 14.45 12.06 -2.05
CA PRO A 33 15.45 13.06 -1.73
C PRO A 33 15.47 14.23 -2.71
N GLY A 34 15.25 15.44 -2.21
CA GLY A 34 15.54 16.67 -2.94
C GLY A 34 14.40 17.25 -3.77
N TYR A 35 13.21 16.69 -3.75
CA TYR A 35 12.07 17.22 -4.50
C TYR A 35 11.06 17.93 -3.58
N GLY A 36 10.61 19.12 -3.97
CA GLY A 36 9.81 20.00 -3.13
C GLY A 36 8.37 19.54 -2.88
N ASN A 37 7.86 18.55 -3.62
CA ASN A 37 6.50 18.01 -3.44
C ASN A 37 6.54 16.65 -2.74
N PRO A 38 5.54 16.35 -1.87
CA PRO A 38 5.43 15.03 -1.27
C PRO A 38 5.14 13.97 -2.33
N ALA A 39 5.83 12.84 -2.25
CA ALA A 39 5.55 11.67 -3.04
C ALA A 39 4.89 10.63 -2.12
N PRO A 40 3.56 10.43 -2.19
CA PRO A 40 2.85 9.55 -1.29
C PRO A 40 3.22 8.09 -1.54
N ILE A 41 3.42 7.37 -0.44
CA ILE A 41 3.65 5.93 -0.41
C ILE A 41 2.42 5.29 0.20
N GLN A 42 1.91 4.23 -0.41
CA GLN A 42 0.84 3.42 0.13
C GLN A 42 1.43 2.11 0.67
N LEU A 43 1.31 1.87 1.96
CA LEU A 43 1.73 0.64 2.61
C LEU A 43 0.49 -0.13 3.08
N GLU A 44 0.33 -1.33 2.56
CA GLU A 44 -0.72 -2.25 2.96
C GLU A 44 -0.15 -3.24 3.97
N LEU A 45 -0.79 -3.36 5.13
CA LEU A 45 -0.37 -4.26 6.19
C LEU A 45 -1.53 -5.19 6.55
N ASP A 46 -1.22 -6.48 6.68
CA ASP A 46 -2.14 -7.42 7.28
C ASP A 46 -2.23 -7.21 8.79
N PRO A 47 -3.43 -7.24 9.42
CA PRO A 47 -3.58 -7.09 10.86
C PRO A 47 -2.76 -8.10 11.67
N GLY A 48 -2.52 -9.30 11.13
CA GLY A 48 -1.70 -10.33 11.75
C GLY A 48 -0.21 -9.95 11.85
N MET A 49 0.27 -9.07 11.00
CA MET A 49 1.67 -8.59 11.05
C MET A 49 1.99 -7.79 12.33
N ALA A 50 1.00 -7.23 13.00
CA ALA A 50 1.17 -6.47 14.24
C ALA A 50 0.87 -7.30 15.50
N ALA A 51 0.64 -8.62 15.34
CA ALA A 51 0.20 -9.47 16.44
C ALA A 51 1.32 -9.81 17.45
N THR A 52 2.59 -9.59 17.11
CA THR A 52 3.72 -9.92 17.99
C THR A 52 4.62 -8.71 18.24
N PRO A 53 5.26 -8.62 19.42
CA PRO A 53 6.24 -7.55 19.71
C PRO A 53 7.39 -7.50 18.69
N GLU A 54 7.81 -8.65 18.16
CA GLU A 54 8.84 -8.74 17.13
C GLU A 54 8.38 -8.10 15.81
N ALA A 55 7.14 -8.38 15.40
CA ALA A 55 6.57 -7.79 14.19
C ALA A 55 6.42 -6.27 14.31
N ILE A 56 5.99 -5.78 15.48
CA ILE A 56 5.94 -4.34 15.79
C ILE A 56 7.34 -3.72 15.72
N GLY A 57 8.36 -4.40 16.25
CA GLY A 57 9.75 -3.96 16.16
C GLY A 57 10.25 -3.83 14.73
N LYS A 58 9.96 -4.82 13.88
CA LYS A 58 10.29 -4.81 12.45
C LYS A 58 9.58 -3.65 11.71
N LEU A 59 8.29 -3.46 11.97
CA LEU A 59 7.52 -2.37 11.37
C LEU A 59 8.06 -1.00 11.79
N THR A 60 8.38 -0.84 13.09
CA THR A 60 8.98 0.39 13.60
C THR A 60 10.32 0.69 12.95
N ALA A 61 11.19 -0.31 12.83
CA ALA A 61 12.47 -0.18 12.15
C ALA A 61 12.29 0.19 10.67
N TYR A 62 11.32 -0.42 10.00
CA TYR A 62 10.99 -0.10 8.61
C TYR A 62 10.55 1.35 8.45
N ILE A 63 9.58 1.82 9.27
CA ILE A 63 9.09 3.20 9.23
C ILE A 63 10.24 4.20 9.47
N ARG A 64 11.11 3.94 10.43
CA ARG A 64 12.30 4.78 10.67
C ARG A 64 13.21 4.82 9.44
N THR A 65 13.50 3.66 8.85
CA THR A 65 14.35 3.56 7.67
C THR A 65 13.80 4.38 6.50
N ILE A 66 12.51 4.28 6.20
CA ILE A 66 11.94 5.05 5.10
C ILE A 66 11.89 6.56 5.37
N CYS A 67 11.74 6.97 6.64
CA CYS A 67 11.87 8.38 7.01
C CYS A 67 13.31 8.88 6.82
N ASP A 68 14.31 8.09 7.23
CA ASP A 68 15.73 8.41 7.06
C ASP A 68 16.12 8.47 5.58
N LEU A 69 15.47 7.67 4.72
CA LEU A 69 15.62 7.70 3.28
C LEU A 69 14.93 8.90 2.60
N GLY A 70 14.22 9.72 3.36
CA GLY A 70 13.58 10.95 2.87
C GLY A 70 12.10 10.82 2.51
N ALA A 71 11.40 9.79 3.01
CA ALA A 71 9.96 9.69 2.83
C ALA A 71 9.24 10.91 3.40
N THR A 72 8.38 11.53 2.60
CA THR A 72 7.67 12.77 2.96
C THR A 72 6.21 12.52 3.31
N LEU A 73 5.61 11.45 2.81
CA LEU A 73 4.23 11.09 3.07
C LEU A 73 4.05 9.56 3.00
N LEU A 74 3.65 8.97 4.11
CA LEU A 74 3.36 7.54 4.22
C LEU A 74 1.89 7.36 4.63
N ASN A 75 1.12 6.67 3.80
CA ASN A 75 -0.20 6.19 4.13
C ASN A 75 -0.12 4.71 4.47
N ILE A 76 -0.61 4.35 5.64
CA ILE A 76 -0.66 2.95 6.09
C ILE A 76 -2.11 2.51 6.14
N ASN A 77 -2.44 1.45 5.39
CA ASN A 77 -3.69 0.72 5.50
C ASN A 77 -3.44 -0.57 6.27
N ILE A 78 -4.25 -0.83 7.28
CA ILE A 78 -4.24 -2.11 8.00
C ILE A 78 -5.54 -2.82 7.61
N ILE A 79 -5.44 -3.77 6.69
CA ILE A 79 -6.60 -4.42 6.09
C ILE A 79 -6.30 -5.90 5.92
N ASN A 80 -7.28 -6.74 6.27
CA ASN A 80 -7.23 -8.15 5.98
C ASN A 80 -7.44 -8.38 4.47
N ALA A 81 -6.47 -9.01 3.81
CA ALA A 81 -6.52 -9.29 2.39
C ALA A 81 -7.74 -10.17 2.02
N ASP A 82 -8.06 -11.16 2.86
CA ASP A 82 -9.21 -12.05 2.63
C ASP A 82 -10.55 -11.28 2.66
N ASP A 83 -10.67 -10.29 3.53
CA ASP A 83 -11.90 -9.47 3.61
C ASP A 83 -12.06 -8.59 2.36
N ILE A 84 -10.97 -8.06 1.84
CA ILE A 84 -10.99 -7.30 0.58
C ILE A 84 -11.37 -8.20 -0.61
N LEU A 85 -10.82 -9.41 -0.70
CA LEU A 85 -11.16 -10.34 -1.77
C LEU A 85 -12.62 -10.74 -1.73
N LYS A 86 -13.16 -11.08 -0.55
CA LYS A 86 -14.58 -11.39 -0.36
C LYS A 86 -15.48 -10.18 -0.64
N ALA A 87 -15.06 -8.98 -0.21
CA ALA A 87 -15.78 -7.75 -0.48
C ALA A 87 -15.78 -7.40 -1.98
N ASN A 88 -14.75 -7.79 -2.72
CA ASN A 88 -14.73 -7.60 -4.17
C ASN A 88 -15.73 -8.50 -4.90
N GLU A 89 -15.97 -9.71 -4.39
CA GLU A 89 -17.00 -10.62 -4.90
C GLU A 89 -18.40 -10.12 -4.58
N ASN A 90 -18.63 -9.66 -3.36
CA ASN A 90 -19.92 -9.12 -2.93
C ASN A 90 -19.77 -7.89 -2.01
N PRO A 91 -19.62 -6.69 -2.60
CA PRO A 91 -19.37 -5.46 -1.83
C PRO A 91 -20.47 -5.11 -0.82
N ALA A 92 -21.70 -5.53 -1.06
CA ALA A 92 -22.83 -5.23 -0.19
C ALA A 92 -22.76 -5.91 1.18
N LEU A 93 -21.99 -6.99 1.31
CA LEU A 93 -21.78 -7.68 2.58
C LEU A 93 -20.78 -6.99 3.49
N TYR A 94 -20.04 -6.01 2.96
CA TYR A 94 -18.99 -5.28 3.68
C TYR A 94 -19.23 -3.76 3.61
N PRO A 95 -20.39 -3.26 4.11
CA PRO A 95 -20.77 -1.85 3.96
C PRO A 95 -19.82 -0.89 4.69
N ASP A 96 -19.21 -1.36 5.79
CA ASP A 96 -18.36 -0.54 6.66
C ASP A 96 -16.86 -0.68 6.33
N LEU A 97 -16.51 -1.45 5.30
CA LEU A 97 -15.12 -1.62 4.89
C LEU A 97 -14.58 -0.35 4.25
N VAL A 98 -13.64 0.28 4.93
CA VAL A 98 -13.00 1.53 4.51
C VAL A 98 -11.61 1.23 3.95
N VAL A 99 -11.29 1.82 2.80
CA VAL A 99 -10.00 1.65 2.14
C VAL A 99 -9.40 2.98 1.72
N ARG A 100 -8.07 3.06 1.73
CA ARG A 100 -7.34 4.16 1.12
C ARG A 100 -7.12 3.86 -0.36
N VAL A 101 -7.72 4.64 -1.25
CA VAL A 101 -7.59 4.44 -2.69
C VAL A 101 -6.29 5.08 -3.20
N THR A 102 -6.35 6.30 -3.69
CA THR A 102 -5.20 7.11 -4.11
C THR A 102 -5.46 8.55 -3.72
N GLY A 103 -4.89 8.99 -2.61
CA GLY A 103 -5.09 10.35 -2.12
C GLY A 103 -6.42 10.61 -1.40
N PHE A 104 -7.33 9.65 -1.35
CA PHE A 104 -8.60 9.72 -0.60
C PHE A 104 -8.97 8.38 0.04
N THR A 105 -9.85 8.44 1.03
CA THR A 105 -10.40 7.29 1.74
C THR A 105 -11.87 7.16 1.41
N ALA A 106 -12.34 5.94 1.16
CA ALA A 106 -13.75 5.69 0.82
C ALA A 106 -14.19 4.31 1.33
N TYR A 107 -15.51 4.15 1.45
CA TYR A 107 -16.10 2.84 1.64
C TYR A 107 -15.91 1.99 0.38
N PHE A 108 -15.42 0.77 0.56
CA PHE A 108 -15.11 -0.13 -0.56
C PHE A 108 -16.33 -0.42 -1.43
N CYS A 109 -17.50 -0.59 -0.80
CA CYS A 109 -18.76 -0.87 -1.49
C CYS A 109 -19.24 0.29 -2.41
N LEU A 110 -18.80 1.53 -2.13
CA LEU A 110 -19.16 2.72 -2.93
C LEU A 110 -18.19 2.99 -4.08
N LEU A 111 -17.08 2.27 -4.15
CA LEU A 111 -16.10 2.42 -5.23
C LEU A 111 -16.63 1.84 -6.54
N THR A 112 -16.25 2.46 -7.66
CA THR A 112 -16.47 1.87 -8.98
C THR A 112 -15.67 0.57 -9.13
N PRO A 113 -16.07 -0.34 -10.03
CA PRO A 113 -15.34 -1.58 -10.27
C PRO A 113 -13.85 -1.38 -10.56
N GLU A 114 -13.50 -0.30 -11.28
CA GLU A 114 -12.11 0.03 -11.62
C GLU A 114 -11.29 0.38 -10.36
N PHE A 115 -11.86 1.20 -9.46
CA PHE A 115 -11.19 1.55 -8.21
C PHE A 115 -11.11 0.37 -7.25
N ARG A 116 -12.13 -0.49 -7.19
CA ARG A 116 -12.06 -1.73 -6.40
C ARG A 116 -10.94 -2.63 -6.91
N LYS A 117 -10.85 -2.82 -8.23
CA LYS A 117 -9.78 -3.60 -8.85
C LYS A 117 -8.40 -3.05 -8.49
N LEU A 118 -8.21 -1.73 -8.52
CA LEU A 118 -6.95 -1.08 -8.15
C LEU A 118 -6.54 -1.40 -6.71
N VAL A 119 -7.49 -1.39 -5.77
CA VAL A 119 -7.23 -1.75 -4.37
C VAL A 119 -6.86 -3.24 -4.26
N VAL A 120 -7.59 -4.12 -4.93
CA VAL A 120 -7.34 -5.57 -4.94
C VAL A 120 -5.96 -5.89 -5.53
N ASP A 121 -5.63 -5.33 -6.70
CA ASP A 121 -4.35 -5.56 -7.37
C ASP A 121 -3.17 -5.13 -6.49
N ARG A 122 -3.33 -4.03 -5.75
CA ARG A 122 -2.32 -3.53 -4.83
C ARG A 122 -2.07 -4.50 -3.66
N ILE A 123 -3.13 -5.06 -3.09
CA ILE A 123 -3.04 -6.04 -2.00
C ILE A 123 -2.38 -7.33 -2.48
N LEU A 124 -2.79 -7.84 -3.65
CA LEU A 124 -2.19 -9.04 -4.23
C LEU A 124 -0.72 -8.87 -4.61
N THR A 125 -0.29 -7.63 -4.85
CA THR A 125 1.13 -7.34 -5.14
C THR A 125 1.96 -7.19 -3.87
N ALA A 126 1.33 -6.84 -2.75
CA ALA A 126 1.98 -6.67 -1.45
C ALA A 126 2.12 -7.98 -0.67
N SER A 127 1.34 -9.01 -0.99
CA SER A 127 1.43 -10.37 -0.44
C SER A 127 2.37 -11.23 -1.30
#